data_dc4f439f441833103860166ec7a5d83c
#
_entry.id   dc4f439f441833103860166ec7a5d83c
#
_cell.length_a   1.000
_cell.length_b   1.000
_cell.length_c   1.000
_cell.angle_alpha   90.00
_cell.angle_beta   90.00
_cell.angle_gamma   90.00
#
_symmetry.space_group_name_H-M   'P 1'
#
loop_
_entity.id
_entity.type
_entity.pdbx_description
1 polymer ?
#
loop_
_entity_poly.entity_id
_entity_poly.type
_entity_poly.pdbx_seq_one_letter_code
_entity_poly.pdbx_strand_id
1 'polypeptide(L)'
;MSNEVELALLDAARLAPEEDVLVLGGGALALGAHERVGDGWVYVVRSQVDELEELLGEAHAAGASGVAYLVGEAPVLPLPNGAVAAVLGRIATDDGALAAVAEEVARVLSAGGRVSFAEPGSAAAEELARSLAAAGFEQVEVGRVGEEAVVSGRLG
;
A
#
# COMPACT_ATOMS: atom_id res chain seq x y z
N MET A 1 -2.56 -4.66 -12.59
CA MET A 1 -3.51 -5.01 -11.51
C MET A 1 -4.92 -4.84 -12.03
N SER A 2 -5.78 -5.82 -11.83
CA SER A 2 -7.16 -5.73 -12.28
C SER A 2 -8.00 -4.83 -11.38
N ASN A 3 -9.12 -4.36 -11.90
CA ASN A 3 -10.05 -3.53 -11.13
C ASN A 3 -10.61 -4.27 -9.90
N GLU A 4 -10.84 -5.57 -10.01
CA GLU A 4 -11.30 -6.40 -8.89
C GLU A 4 -10.28 -6.45 -7.76
N VAL A 5 -9.00 -6.59 -8.10
CA VAL A 5 -7.92 -6.61 -7.12
C VAL A 5 -7.78 -5.26 -6.44
N GLU A 6 -7.84 -4.17 -7.20
CA GLU A 6 -7.79 -2.82 -6.65
C GLU A 6 -8.92 -2.57 -5.64
N LEU A 7 -10.14 -2.95 -5.98
CA LEU A 7 -11.28 -2.83 -5.08
C LEU A 7 -11.10 -3.69 -3.82
N ALA A 8 -10.57 -4.90 -3.97
CA ALA A 8 -10.31 -5.78 -2.84
C ALA A 8 -9.27 -5.18 -1.89
N LEU A 9 -8.22 -4.56 -2.43
CA LEU A 9 -7.20 -3.87 -1.61
C LEU A 9 -7.80 -2.70 -0.84
N LEU A 10 -8.60 -1.90 -1.52
CA LEU A 10 -9.26 -0.74 -0.89
C LEU A 10 -10.21 -1.18 0.22
N ASP A 11 -11.01 -2.21 -0.02
CA ASP A 11 -11.96 -2.72 0.96
C ASP A 11 -11.24 -3.33 2.17
N ALA A 12 -10.18 -4.10 1.94
CA ALA A 12 -9.42 -4.74 3.02
C ALA A 12 -8.69 -3.71 3.89
N ALA A 13 -8.28 -2.60 3.33
CA ALA A 13 -7.60 -1.53 4.05
C ALA A 13 -8.56 -0.70 4.93
N ARG A 14 -9.86 -0.81 4.71
CA ARG A 14 -10.89 -0.12 5.51
C ARG A 14 -10.62 1.38 5.67
N LEU A 15 -10.36 2.05 4.57
CA LEU A 15 -10.04 3.47 4.58
C LEU A 15 -11.21 4.31 5.09
N ALA A 16 -10.92 5.22 5.99
CA ALA A 16 -11.91 6.15 6.54
C ALA A 16 -11.63 7.58 6.05
N PRO A 17 -12.65 8.46 6.01
CA PRO A 17 -12.44 9.85 5.65
C PRO A 17 -11.36 10.53 6.50
N GLU A 18 -10.58 11.38 5.87
CA GLU A 18 -9.50 12.17 6.50
C GLU A 18 -8.28 11.37 6.94
N GLU A 19 -8.21 10.07 6.66
CA GLU A 19 -7.00 9.28 6.93
C GLU A 19 -5.94 9.55 5.88
N ASP A 20 -4.67 9.53 6.30
CA ASP A 20 -3.53 9.60 5.40
C ASP A 20 -3.10 8.17 5.07
N VAL A 21 -2.85 7.90 3.80
CA VAL A 21 -2.51 6.54 3.32
C VAL A 21 -1.31 6.57 2.40
N LEU A 22 -0.60 5.44 2.35
CA LEU A 22 0.53 5.24 1.45
C LEU A 22 0.15 4.17 0.42
N VAL A 23 0.38 4.47 -0.85
CA VAL A 23 0.14 3.54 -1.95
C VAL A 23 1.46 3.16 -2.60
N LEU A 24 1.72 1.86 -2.65
CA LEU A 24 2.87 1.27 -3.34
C LEU A 24 2.33 0.60 -4.61
N GLY A 25 2.29 1.31 -5.71
CA GLY A 25 1.73 0.71 -6.92
C GLY A 25 1.14 1.70 -7.92
N GLY A 26 0.11 1.28 -8.63
CA GLY A 26 -0.45 2.01 -9.75
C GLY A 26 -1.30 3.22 -9.42
N GLY A 27 -1.44 4.12 -10.40
CA GLY A 27 -2.19 5.36 -10.27
C GLY A 27 -3.68 5.17 -10.02
N ALA A 28 -4.29 4.14 -10.61
CA ALA A 28 -5.71 3.86 -10.40
C ALA A 28 -6.00 3.52 -8.94
N LEU A 29 -5.11 2.78 -8.28
CA LEU A 29 -5.25 2.47 -6.86
C LEU A 29 -5.15 3.74 -6.01
N ALA A 30 -4.22 4.65 -6.35
CA ALA A 30 -4.08 5.92 -5.64
C ALA A 30 -5.33 6.79 -5.78
N LEU A 31 -5.92 6.85 -6.96
CA LEU A 31 -7.16 7.61 -7.19
C LEU A 31 -8.33 7.00 -6.41
N GLY A 32 -8.44 5.66 -6.39
CA GLY A 32 -9.45 4.97 -5.59
C GLY A 32 -9.29 5.24 -4.09
N ALA A 33 -8.07 5.26 -3.60
CA ALA A 33 -7.78 5.59 -2.20
C ALA A 33 -8.19 7.04 -1.91
N HIS A 34 -7.87 7.96 -2.81
CA HIS A 34 -8.24 9.38 -2.66
C HIS A 34 -9.76 9.56 -2.55
N GLU A 35 -10.52 8.85 -3.34
CA GLU A 35 -11.99 8.90 -3.27
C GLU A 35 -12.51 8.46 -1.89
N ARG A 36 -11.84 7.51 -1.26
CA ARG A 36 -12.27 6.97 0.03
C ARG A 36 -11.87 7.84 1.22
N VAL A 37 -10.71 8.49 1.16
CA VAL A 37 -10.22 9.31 2.28
C VAL A 37 -10.66 10.77 2.18
N GLY A 38 -11.14 11.23 1.02
CA GLY A 38 -11.61 12.59 0.84
C GLY A 38 -10.52 13.63 1.10
N ASP A 39 -10.57 14.31 2.23
CA ASP A 39 -9.60 15.35 2.60
C ASP A 39 -8.27 14.80 3.14
N GLY A 40 -8.16 13.50 3.36
CA GLY A 40 -6.90 12.87 3.75
C GLY A 40 -5.89 12.87 2.60
N TRP A 41 -4.63 12.68 2.94
CA TRP A 41 -3.55 12.63 1.96
C TRP A 41 -3.30 11.21 1.47
N VAL A 42 -3.06 11.08 0.17
CA VAL A 42 -2.59 9.84 -0.44
C VAL A 42 -1.15 10.06 -0.90
N TYR A 43 -0.22 9.33 -0.31
CA TYR A 43 1.19 9.36 -0.69
C TYR A 43 1.46 8.21 -1.64
N VAL A 44 2.07 8.49 -2.79
CA VAL A 44 2.46 7.48 -3.77
C VAL A 44 3.97 7.45 -3.86
N VAL A 45 4.56 6.29 -3.61
CA VAL A 45 6.01 6.11 -3.67
C VAL A 45 6.38 5.28 -4.89
N ARG A 46 7.29 5.81 -5.68
CA ARG A 46 7.84 5.16 -6.87
C ARG A 46 9.37 5.27 -6.86
N SER A 47 10.01 4.31 -7.47
CA SER A 47 11.48 4.27 -7.52
C SER A 47 12.06 5.20 -8.58
N GLN A 48 11.29 5.62 -9.58
CA GLN A 48 11.77 6.45 -10.69
C GLN A 48 10.89 7.68 -10.90
N VAL A 49 11.53 8.81 -11.20
CA VAL A 49 10.85 10.08 -11.44
C VAL A 49 9.90 10.03 -12.62
N ASP A 50 10.27 9.33 -13.70
CA ASP A 50 9.43 9.22 -14.90
C ASP A 50 8.06 8.60 -14.59
N GLU A 51 8.02 7.60 -13.72
CA GLU A 51 6.78 7.00 -13.27
C GLU A 51 5.91 7.99 -12.50
N LEU A 52 6.52 8.87 -11.72
CA LEU A 52 5.82 9.88 -10.95
C LEU A 52 5.20 10.95 -11.85
N GLU A 53 5.88 11.36 -12.92
CA GLU A 53 5.36 12.34 -13.86
C GLU A 53 4.09 11.83 -14.55
N GLU A 54 4.07 10.55 -14.93
CA GLU A 54 2.90 9.92 -15.54
C GLU A 54 1.73 9.88 -14.54
N LEU A 55 1.98 9.47 -13.31
CA LEU A 55 0.96 9.42 -12.26
C LEU A 55 0.44 10.81 -11.91
N LEU A 56 1.30 11.80 -11.87
CA LEU A 56 0.91 13.17 -11.61
C LEU A 56 -0.03 13.70 -12.71
N GLY A 57 0.26 13.37 -13.97
CA GLY A 57 -0.60 13.73 -15.09
C GLY A 57 -1.99 13.09 -14.97
N GLU A 58 -2.06 11.82 -14.59
CA GLU A 58 -3.32 11.10 -14.38
C GLU A 58 -4.13 11.72 -13.24
N ALA A 59 -3.48 12.03 -12.11
CA ALA A 59 -4.13 12.62 -10.96
C ALA A 59 -4.65 14.03 -11.28
N HIS A 60 -3.87 14.81 -12.00
CA HIS A 60 -4.27 16.15 -12.42
C HIS A 60 -5.48 16.11 -13.34
N ALA A 61 -5.48 15.19 -14.31
CA ALA A 61 -6.59 15.00 -15.24
C ALA A 61 -7.87 14.57 -14.52
N ALA A 62 -7.74 13.81 -13.43
CA ALA A 62 -8.86 13.35 -12.61
C ALA A 62 -9.30 14.40 -11.56
N GLY A 63 -8.60 15.52 -11.43
CA GLY A 63 -8.91 16.56 -10.45
C GLY A 63 -8.54 16.17 -9.01
N ALA A 64 -7.66 15.19 -8.83
CA ALA A 64 -7.23 14.75 -7.50
C ALA A 64 -6.17 15.69 -6.93
N SER A 65 -6.52 16.46 -5.91
CA SER A 65 -5.64 17.47 -5.31
C SER A 65 -4.96 16.99 -4.02
N GLY A 66 -5.44 15.92 -3.40
CA GLY A 66 -4.89 15.37 -2.15
C GLY A 66 -3.92 14.21 -2.36
N VAL A 67 -3.18 14.18 -3.47
CA VAL A 67 -2.23 13.11 -3.80
C VAL A 67 -0.82 13.69 -3.87
N ALA A 68 0.09 13.15 -3.07
CA ALA A 68 1.49 13.56 -3.05
C ALA A 68 2.37 12.43 -3.59
N TYR A 69 3.34 12.77 -4.42
CA TYR A 69 4.21 11.81 -5.09
C TYR A 69 5.63 11.91 -4.53
N LEU A 70 6.17 10.77 -4.13
CA LEU A 70 7.49 10.68 -3.51
C LEU A 70 8.36 9.67 -4.24
N VAL A 71 9.66 9.97 -4.32
CA VAL A 71 10.65 9.04 -4.88
C VAL A 71 11.31 8.28 -3.75
N GLY A 72 11.29 6.94 -3.83
CA GLY A 72 11.90 6.08 -2.83
C GLY A 72 11.73 4.63 -3.19
N GLU A 73 12.29 3.74 -2.40
CA GLU A 73 12.17 2.29 -2.57
C GLU A 73 11.65 1.66 -1.28
N ALA A 74 10.90 0.57 -1.41
CA ALA A 74 10.18 -0.06 -0.31
C ALA A 74 11.00 -0.35 0.96
N PRO A 75 12.30 -0.75 0.92
CA PRO A 75 13.05 -0.92 2.16
C PRO A 75 13.36 0.38 2.89
N VAL A 76 13.28 1.53 2.19
CA VAL A 76 13.52 2.85 2.78
C VAL A 76 12.45 3.80 2.28
N LEU A 77 11.40 3.97 3.07
CA LEU A 77 10.28 4.84 2.68
C LEU A 77 10.52 6.27 3.13
N PRO A 78 10.27 7.27 2.26
CA PRO A 78 10.52 8.68 2.56
C PRO A 78 9.40 9.31 3.40
N LEU A 79 9.03 8.65 4.49
CA LEU A 79 8.00 9.12 5.41
C LEU A 79 8.48 8.93 6.86
N PRO A 80 8.06 9.82 7.78
CA PRO A 80 8.40 9.66 9.19
C PRO A 80 7.63 8.51 9.85
N ASN A 81 8.05 8.16 11.06
CA ASN A 81 7.38 7.12 11.87
C ASN A 81 5.91 7.50 12.10
N GLY A 82 5.01 6.52 11.94
CA GLY A 82 3.60 6.73 12.24
C GLY A 82 2.88 7.74 11.35
N ALA A 83 3.39 7.96 10.13
CA ALA A 83 2.88 9.00 9.24
C ALA A 83 1.52 8.68 8.61
N VAL A 84 1.18 7.39 8.46
CA VAL A 84 -0.03 6.98 7.73
C VAL A 84 -0.85 5.97 8.50
N ALA A 85 -2.16 5.93 8.19
CA ALA A 85 -3.10 5.00 8.81
C ALA A 85 -3.21 3.68 8.04
N ALA A 86 -2.82 3.65 6.79
CA ALA A 86 -2.86 2.44 5.98
C ALA A 86 -1.77 2.45 4.91
N VAL A 87 -1.29 1.26 4.54
CA VAL A 87 -0.39 1.06 3.41
C VAL A 87 -1.00 -0.02 2.53
N LEU A 88 -1.13 0.26 1.25
CA LEU A 88 -1.69 -0.70 0.31
C LEU A 88 -0.98 -0.66 -1.03
N GLY A 89 -1.11 -1.74 -1.77
CA GLY A 89 -0.54 -1.83 -3.10
C GLY A 89 0.17 -3.14 -3.36
N ARG A 90 1.31 -3.06 -4.02
CA ARG A 90 2.12 -4.21 -4.39
C ARG A 90 3.55 -3.99 -3.95
N ILE A 91 4.11 -4.96 -3.25
CA ILE A 91 5.51 -4.93 -2.85
C ILE A 91 6.32 -5.65 -3.93
N ALA A 92 7.07 -4.88 -4.71
CA ALA A 92 8.01 -5.42 -5.69
C ALA A 92 9.39 -5.48 -5.03
N THR A 93 9.76 -6.62 -4.51
CA THR A 93 11.05 -6.80 -3.85
C THR A 93 11.61 -8.19 -4.16
N ASP A 94 12.93 -8.30 -4.11
CA ASP A 94 13.62 -9.57 -4.26
C ASP A 94 13.51 -10.40 -2.99
N ASP A 95 13.70 -11.71 -3.13
CA ASP A 95 13.74 -12.62 -2.00
C ASP A 95 14.80 -12.17 -0.98
N GLY A 96 14.43 -12.19 0.28
CA GLY A 96 15.30 -11.77 1.38
C GLY A 96 15.11 -10.33 1.82
N ALA A 97 14.45 -9.49 1.04
CA ALA A 97 14.15 -8.11 1.43
C ALA A 97 12.77 -7.94 2.08
N LEU A 98 11.92 -8.97 2.04
CA LEU A 98 10.56 -8.90 2.59
C LEU A 98 10.53 -8.54 4.08
N ALA A 99 11.42 -9.09 4.89
CA ALA A 99 11.48 -8.77 6.31
C ALA A 99 11.76 -7.28 6.53
N ALA A 100 12.72 -6.72 5.78
CA ALA A 100 13.06 -5.30 5.87
C ALA A 100 11.90 -4.42 5.39
N VAL A 101 11.22 -4.83 4.34
CA VAL A 101 10.04 -4.11 3.84
C VAL A 101 8.92 -4.12 4.87
N ALA A 102 8.64 -5.27 5.47
CA ALA A 102 7.59 -5.39 6.49
C ALA A 102 7.89 -4.52 7.71
N GLU A 103 9.14 -4.47 8.16
CA GLU A 103 9.56 -3.60 9.26
C GLU A 103 9.41 -2.12 8.90
N GLU A 104 9.78 -1.75 7.70
CA GLU A 104 9.67 -0.37 7.25
C GLU A 104 8.20 0.07 7.10
N VAL A 105 7.34 -0.80 6.60
CA VAL A 105 5.90 -0.56 6.55
C VAL A 105 5.34 -0.38 7.96
N ALA A 106 5.75 -1.23 8.89
CA ALA A 106 5.33 -1.08 10.29
C ALA A 106 5.79 0.26 10.89
N ARG A 107 7.00 0.71 10.52
CA ARG A 107 7.55 1.99 11.00
C ARG A 107 6.69 3.19 10.59
N VAL A 108 6.26 3.24 9.33
CA VAL A 108 5.49 4.38 8.81
C VAL A 108 4.03 4.36 9.21
N LEU A 109 3.52 3.22 9.68
CA LEU A 109 2.14 3.10 10.14
C LEU A 109 1.96 3.63 11.54
N SER A 110 0.84 4.31 11.76
CA SER A 110 0.37 4.63 13.10
C SER A 110 -0.15 3.38 13.81
N ALA A 111 -0.26 3.42 15.12
CA ALA A 111 -0.80 2.29 15.92
C ALA A 111 -2.20 1.93 15.42
N GLY A 112 -2.45 0.65 15.23
CA GLY A 112 -3.72 0.16 14.68
C GLY A 112 -3.84 0.33 13.18
N GLY A 113 -2.78 0.76 12.50
CA GLY A 113 -2.75 0.92 11.05
C GLY A 113 -2.96 -0.39 10.32
N ARG A 114 -3.43 -0.32 9.07
CA ARG A 114 -3.79 -1.49 8.28
C ARG A 114 -2.93 -1.59 7.03
N VAL A 115 -2.74 -2.83 6.57
CA VAL A 115 -2.06 -3.11 5.30
C VAL A 115 -2.94 -3.97 4.41
N SER A 116 -2.77 -3.80 3.10
CA SER A 116 -3.45 -4.59 2.10
C SER A 116 -2.56 -4.67 0.86
N PHE A 117 -2.03 -5.85 0.56
CA PHE A 117 -1.09 -6.03 -0.55
C PHE A 117 -1.56 -7.11 -1.50
N ALA A 118 -1.36 -6.89 -2.80
CA ALA A 118 -1.63 -7.89 -3.83
C ALA A 118 -0.35 -8.64 -4.18
N GLU A 119 -0.46 -9.96 -4.28
CA GLU A 119 0.64 -10.82 -4.67
C GLU A 119 0.23 -11.75 -5.83
N PRO A 120 1.13 -12.05 -6.76
CA PRO A 120 0.76 -12.82 -7.95
C PRO A 120 0.53 -14.31 -7.69
N GLY A 121 0.86 -14.83 -6.52
CA GLY A 121 0.69 -16.24 -6.22
C GLY A 121 0.63 -16.55 -4.74
N SER A 122 0.15 -17.74 -4.41
CA SER A 122 -0.05 -18.18 -3.03
C SER A 122 1.25 -18.28 -2.23
N ALA A 123 2.34 -18.75 -2.86
CA ALA A 123 3.63 -18.88 -2.17
C ALA A 123 4.18 -17.51 -1.74
N ALA A 124 4.14 -16.54 -2.65
CA ALA A 124 4.58 -15.18 -2.34
C ALA A 124 3.70 -14.53 -1.27
N ALA A 125 2.38 -14.76 -1.35
CA ALA A 125 1.45 -14.24 -0.37
C ALA A 125 1.68 -14.82 1.02
N GLU A 126 1.95 -16.12 1.14
CA GLU A 126 2.23 -16.76 2.42
C GLU A 126 3.54 -16.26 3.02
N GLU A 127 4.56 -16.06 2.20
CA GLU A 127 5.84 -15.52 2.64
C GLU A 127 5.67 -14.08 3.16
N LEU A 128 4.92 -13.25 2.44
CA LEU A 128 4.61 -11.90 2.89
C LEU A 128 3.82 -11.91 4.20
N ALA A 129 2.83 -12.79 4.32
CA ALA A 129 2.04 -12.92 5.54
C ALA A 129 2.92 -13.27 6.75
N ARG A 130 3.87 -14.18 6.58
CA ARG A 130 4.82 -14.53 7.65
C ARG A 130 5.71 -13.35 8.02
N SER A 131 6.19 -12.59 7.03
CA SER A 131 7.03 -11.41 7.25
C SER A 131 6.27 -10.32 7.99
N LEU A 132 5.01 -10.10 7.66
CA LEU A 132 4.16 -9.15 8.35
C LEU A 132 3.92 -9.57 9.80
N ALA A 133 3.58 -10.83 10.03
CA ALA A 133 3.38 -11.35 11.40
C ALA A 133 4.64 -11.18 12.25
N ALA A 134 5.82 -11.44 11.67
CA ALA A 134 7.09 -11.26 12.36
C ALA A 134 7.39 -9.78 12.69
N ALA A 135 6.86 -8.87 11.89
CA ALA A 135 7.03 -7.41 12.10
C ALA A 135 6.01 -6.82 13.10
N GLY A 136 5.11 -7.62 13.63
CA GLY A 136 4.15 -7.16 14.65
C GLY A 136 2.72 -6.98 14.14
N PHE A 137 2.42 -7.40 12.93
CA PHE A 137 1.06 -7.35 12.42
C PHE A 137 0.21 -8.49 12.98
N GLU A 138 -1.02 -8.17 13.31
CA GLU A 138 -2.02 -9.09 13.81
C GLU A 138 -3.13 -9.29 12.79
N GLN A 139 -3.93 -10.34 12.96
CA GLN A 139 -5.06 -10.63 12.07
C GLN A 139 -4.63 -10.69 10.60
N VAL A 140 -3.45 -11.26 10.35
CA VAL A 140 -2.93 -11.39 8.98
C VAL A 140 -3.73 -12.46 8.25
N GLU A 141 -4.35 -12.07 7.14
CA GLU A 141 -5.19 -12.94 6.33
C GLU A 141 -4.72 -12.96 4.88
N VAL A 142 -4.89 -14.10 4.24
CA VAL A 142 -4.61 -14.27 2.81
C VAL A 142 -5.90 -14.69 2.11
N GLY A 143 -6.39 -13.86 1.19
CA GLY A 143 -7.54 -14.15 0.37
C GLY A 143 -7.17 -14.27 -1.10
N ARG A 144 -8.09 -14.75 -1.92
CA ARG A 144 -7.90 -14.88 -3.36
C ARG A 144 -8.86 -13.98 -4.11
N VAL A 145 -8.35 -13.28 -5.13
CA VAL A 145 -9.15 -12.48 -6.04
C VAL A 145 -8.69 -12.79 -7.46
N GLY A 146 -9.46 -13.62 -8.18
CA GLY A 146 -9.04 -14.12 -9.47
C GLY A 146 -7.78 -14.96 -9.34
N GLU A 147 -6.73 -14.59 -10.08
CA GLU A 147 -5.43 -15.28 -10.06
C GLU A 147 -4.46 -14.68 -9.03
N GLU A 148 -4.84 -13.59 -8.40
CA GLU A 148 -3.98 -12.95 -7.41
C GLU A 148 -4.44 -13.24 -5.99
N ALA A 149 -3.53 -13.09 -5.04
CA ALA A 149 -3.82 -13.19 -3.62
C ALA A 149 -3.77 -11.78 -3.01
N VAL A 150 -4.60 -11.56 -2.00
CA VAL A 150 -4.60 -10.31 -1.22
C VAL A 150 -4.21 -10.64 0.20
N VAL A 151 -3.16 -10.01 0.69
CA VAL A 151 -2.66 -10.18 2.06
C VAL A 151 -3.01 -8.93 2.84
N SER A 152 -3.72 -9.09 3.94
CA SER A 152 -4.11 -7.97 4.78
C SER A 152 -3.72 -8.22 6.24
N GLY A 153 -3.61 -7.15 7.02
CA GLY A 153 -3.26 -7.25 8.42
C GLY A 153 -3.41 -5.91 9.12
N ARG A 154 -3.24 -5.93 10.42
CA ARG A 154 -3.34 -4.74 11.27
C ARG A 154 -2.14 -4.67 12.21
N LEU A 155 -1.55 -3.49 12.34
CA LEU A 155 -0.44 -3.27 13.27
C LEU A 155 -0.96 -3.24 14.69
N GLY A 156 -0.45 -4.15 15.51
CA GLY A 156 -0.84 -4.25 16.91
C GLY A 156 -0.33 -3.14 17.82
#